data_3df613152622f68a0c784f7695acaa09
#
_entry.id   3df613152622f68a0c784f7695acaa09
#
_cell.length_a   1.000
_cell.length_b   1.000
_cell.length_c   1.000
_cell.angle_alpha   90.00
_cell.angle_beta   90.00
_cell.angle_gamma   90.00
#
_symmetry.space_group_name_H-M   'P 1'
#
loop_
_entity.id
_entity.type
_entity.pdbx_description
1 polymer ?
#
loop_
_entity_poly.entity_id
_entity_poly.type
_entity_poly.pdbx_seq_one_letter_code
_entity_poly.pdbx_strand_id
1 'polypeptide(L)'
;MNTISLDFLKRLLATPGPSGDEAAAARLWREYAAGFADRVWADVRGSSFASLDAGPSTHSTGSGQVGSGQSAPRVLLAGHIDEIGVMITYIDGDGFLFFTGVGGWDAQVLVGQRVRLLGKAGDVIGVIGKRPIHLIKSDERDRASKIEDLWIDIGASNGAEAQERLRIGSVGVIDGPIHELPNRRLVSRGLDNRIGAFAVLEALRLLAEDRPHATVAAVATSQEEVGDFVGARTAAWSFEPQAAIVVDVTHATDQPDSNKKRHGDVRLGGGPVIERGSSNSPMIYEMLLEIAEREGIPYSVAASPSSTGTDADAIHLSRGGVATAVISVPNRYMHSPNEMIQLDDVENTARLIAAFVRSITADTDFVPR
;
A
#
# COMPACT_ATOMS: atom_id res chain seq x y z
N MET A 1 -12.02 -2.00 -14.40
CA MET A 1 -12.26 -0.90 -13.41
C MET A 1 -13.30 0.05 -13.98
N ASN A 2 -14.32 0.40 -13.21
CA ASN A 2 -15.31 1.40 -13.63
C ASN A 2 -14.76 2.84 -13.41
N THR A 3 -15.42 3.84 -13.98
CA THR A 3 -14.97 5.23 -13.93
C THR A 3 -14.93 5.77 -12.49
N ILE A 4 -15.89 5.40 -11.65
CA ILE A 4 -15.96 5.88 -10.25
C ILE A 4 -14.77 5.36 -9.45
N SER A 5 -14.43 4.08 -9.59
CA SER A 5 -13.27 3.49 -8.93
C SER A 5 -11.95 4.12 -9.42
N LEU A 6 -11.82 4.40 -10.72
CA LEU A 6 -10.62 5.04 -11.27
C LEU A 6 -10.47 6.48 -10.77
N ASP A 7 -11.56 7.23 -10.72
CA ASP A 7 -11.55 8.60 -10.20
C ASP A 7 -11.21 8.63 -8.70
N PHE A 8 -11.72 7.66 -7.94
CA PHE A 8 -11.33 7.50 -6.53
C PHE A 8 -9.84 7.18 -6.39
N LEU A 9 -9.30 6.23 -7.18
CA LEU A 9 -7.86 5.91 -7.15
C LEU A 9 -7.01 7.15 -7.43
N LYS A 10 -7.34 7.93 -8.47
CA LYS A 10 -6.61 9.16 -8.80
C LYS A 10 -6.67 10.19 -7.67
N ARG A 11 -7.82 10.36 -7.04
CA ARG A 11 -7.96 11.25 -5.88
C ARG A 11 -7.13 10.75 -4.69
N LEU A 12 -7.10 9.46 -4.45
CA LEU A 12 -6.31 8.85 -3.39
C LEU A 12 -4.81 9.09 -3.62
N LEU A 13 -4.32 8.87 -4.84
CA LEU A 13 -2.92 9.13 -5.23
C LEU A 13 -2.55 10.61 -5.17
N ALA A 14 -3.48 11.52 -5.51
CA ALA A 14 -3.24 12.96 -5.45
C ALA A 14 -3.17 13.51 -4.01
N THR A 15 -3.77 12.81 -3.04
CA THR A 15 -3.84 13.25 -1.63
C THR A 15 -2.54 12.92 -0.91
N PRO A 16 -1.79 13.87 -0.34
CA PRO A 16 -0.60 13.57 0.46
C PRO A 16 -0.94 12.72 1.69
N GLY A 17 -0.02 11.84 2.08
CA GLY A 17 -0.13 11.03 3.29
C GLY A 17 1.19 10.32 3.59
N PRO A 18 2.27 11.06 3.88
CA PRO A 18 3.51 10.43 4.30
C PRO A 18 3.32 9.70 5.63
N SER A 19 4.10 8.64 5.86
CA SER A 19 4.00 7.82 7.08
C SER A 19 3.97 8.67 8.34
N GLY A 20 2.95 8.46 9.17
CA GLY A 20 2.67 9.22 10.37
C GLY A 20 1.77 10.45 10.16
N ASP A 21 1.40 10.79 8.92
CA ASP A 21 0.45 11.87 8.58
C ASP A 21 -0.51 11.47 7.44
N GLU A 22 -1.12 10.30 7.58
CA GLU A 22 -2.00 9.67 6.58
C GLU A 22 -3.45 10.16 6.65
N ALA A 23 -3.80 11.00 7.62
CA ALA A 23 -5.19 11.29 8.00
C ALA A 23 -6.07 11.75 6.84
N ALA A 24 -5.53 12.50 5.87
CA ALA A 24 -6.28 12.98 4.71
C ALA A 24 -6.61 11.84 3.74
N ALA A 25 -5.62 11.02 3.38
CA ALA A 25 -5.78 9.86 2.51
C ALA A 25 -6.70 8.80 3.16
N ALA A 26 -6.49 8.54 4.44
CA ALA A 26 -7.30 7.62 5.25
C ALA A 26 -8.78 8.04 5.32
N ARG A 27 -9.07 9.34 5.42
CA ARG A 27 -10.44 9.87 5.39
C ARG A 27 -11.09 9.64 4.04
N LEU A 28 -10.39 9.96 2.96
CA LEU A 28 -10.89 9.77 1.60
C LEU A 28 -11.20 8.29 1.32
N TRP A 29 -10.36 7.37 1.80
CA TRP A 29 -10.56 5.94 1.69
C TRP A 29 -11.85 5.50 2.43
N ARG A 30 -12.06 5.98 3.66
CA ARG A 30 -13.29 5.68 4.43
C ARG A 30 -14.55 6.26 3.79
N GLU A 31 -14.47 7.47 3.23
CA GLU A 31 -15.60 8.09 2.53
C GLU A 31 -16.05 7.24 1.33
N TYR A 32 -15.12 6.70 0.57
CA TYR A 32 -15.42 5.80 -0.54
C TYR A 32 -16.01 4.46 -0.03
N ALA A 33 -15.41 3.88 1.00
CA ALA A 33 -15.87 2.64 1.62
C ALA A 33 -17.32 2.72 2.14
N ALA A 34 -17.74 3.87 2.67
CA ALA A 34 -19.08 4.09 3.23
C ALA A 34 -20.21 3.91 2.19
N GLY A 35 -19.88 3.90 0.90
CA GLY A 35 -20.88 3.66 -0.16
C GLY A 35 -21.33 2.20 -0.29
N PHE A 36 -20.63 1.24 0.32
CA PHE A 36 -20.95 -0.20 0.16
C PHE A 36 -20.61 -1.09 1.37
N ALA A 37 -19.83 -0.62 2.33
CA ALA A 37 -19.49 -1.38 3.53
C ALA A 37 -20.61 -1.27 4.60
N ASP A 38 -20.76 -2.31 5.41
CA ASP A 38 -21.70 -2.30 6.54
C ASP A 38 -21.20 -1.43 7.69
N ARG A 39 -19.88 -1.43 7.91
CA ARG A 39 -19.25 -0.61 8.95
C ARG A 39 -17.93 -0.01 8.44
N VAL A 40 -17.69 1.24 8.82
CA VAL A 40 -16.44 1.97 8.51
C VAL A 40 -15.96 2.67 9.78
N TRP A 41 -14.67 2.50 10.13
CA TRP A 41 -14.09 3.13 11.31
C TRP A 41 -12.58 3.34 11.13
N ALA A 42 -11.96 4.00 12.09
CA ALA A 42 -10.51 4.12 12.20
C ALA A 42 -10.06 3.72 13.61
N ASP A 43 -8.84 3.25 13.75
CA ASP A 43 -8.21 3.02 15.04
C ASP A 43 -7.37 4.21 15.49
N VAL A 44 -6.81 4.11 16.70
CA VAL A 44 -5.96 5.17 17.30
C VAL A 44 -4.60 5.32 16.60
N ARG A 45 -4.21 4.36 15.76
CA ARG A 45 -2.96 4.42 14.97
C ARG A 45 -3.15 5.05 13.60
N GLY A 46 -4.39 5.37 13.23
CA GLY A 46 -4.74 5.97 11.95
C GLY A 46 -5.14 4.97 10.86
N SER A 47 -5.03 3.66 11.12
CA SER A 47 -5.51 2.65 10.19
C SER A 47 -7.02 2.76 9.99
N SER A 48 -7.47 2.58 8.76
CA SER A 48 -8.88 2.72 8.35
C SER A 48 -9.45 1.38 7.96
N PHE A 49 -10.64 1.07 8.46
CA PHE A 49 -11.32 -0.20 8.25
C PHE A 49 -12.66 0.00 7.55
N ALA A 50 -13.00 -0.99 6.73
CA ALA A 50 -14.32 -1.17 6.17
C ALA A 50 -14.68 -2.66 6.23
N SER A 51 -15.87 -3.02 6.68
CA SER A 51 -16.24 -4.43 6.81
C SER A 51 -17.59 -4.76 6.22
N LEU A 52 -17.72 -6.04 5.83
CA LEU A 52 -18.95 -6.71 5.48
C LEU A 52 -19.18 -7.85 6.47
N ASP A 53 -20.38 -7.89 7.03
CA ASP A 53 -20.82 -9.03 7.83
C ASP A 53 -21.09 -10.25 6.92
N ALA A 54 -20.90 -11.44 7.47
CA ALA A 54 -21.16 -12.69 6.75
C ALA A 54 -22.59 -12.74 6.19
N GLY A 55 -22.72 -13.14 4.94
CA GLY A 55 -24.00 -13.36 4.30
C GLY A 55 -24.75 -14.56 4.93
N PRO A 56 -26.06 -14.72 4.65
CA PRO A 56 -26.82 -15.84 5.14
C PRO A 56 -26.25 -17.17 4.65
N SER A 57 -26.12 -18.15 5.55
CA SER A 57 -25.68 -19.50 5.17
C SER A 57 -26.76 -20.18 4.31
N THR A 58 -26.41 -20.58 3.09
CA THR A 58 -27.29 -21.30 2.17
C THR A 58 -27.55 -22.78 2.56
N HIS A 59 -26.95 -23.26 3.64
CA HIS A 59 -27.06 -24.65 4.12
C HIS A 59 -27.97 -24.76 5.34
N SER A 60 -29.28 -24.50 5.17
CA SER A 60 -30.31 -24.98 6.10
C SER A 60 -31.49 -25.61 5.34
N THR A 61 -31.24 -26.71 4.64
CA THR A 61 -32.29 -27.65 4.23
C THR A 61 -31.98 -29.03 4.80
N GLY A 62 -32.15 -29.17 6.10
CA GLY A 62 -32.03 -30.46 6.80
C GLY A 62 -32.52 -30.31 8.22
N SER A 63 -33.64 -30.91 8.51
CA SER A 63 -34.29 -30.96 9.81
C SER A 63 -33.35 -31.40 10.94
N GLY A 64 -33.16 -30.56 11.94
CA GLY A 64 -32.94 -30.99 13.30
C GLY A 64 -31.55 -31.44 13.71
N GLN A 65 -30.55 -30.54 13.66
CA GLN A 65 -29.54 -30.48 14.70
C GLN A 65 -29.08 -29.03 14.84
N VAL A 66 -29.20 -28.50 16.06
CA VAL A 66 -28.55 -27.23 16.45
C VAL A 66 -27.07 -27.50 16.36
N GLY A 67 -26.44 -27.20 15.20
CA GLY A 67 -25.01 -27.25 15.02
C GLY A 67 -24.38 -26.29 16.00
N SER A 68 -23.31 -26.73 16.66
CA SER A 68 -22.44 -25.95 17.52
C SER A 68 -22.15 -24.61 16.83
N GLY A 69 -22.52 -23.50 17.50
CA GLY A 69 -22.42 -22.14 16.93
C GLY A 69 -20.99 -21.73 16.65
N GLN A 70 -20.43 -22.21 15.54
CA GLN A 70 -19.21 -21.68 14.99
C GLN A 70 -19.51 -20.32 14.39
N SER A 71 -18.86 -19.29 14.91
CA SER A 71 -18.92 -17.94 14.31
C SER A 71 -18.35 -18.00 12.89
N ALA A 72 -18.93 -17.20 11.98
CA ALA A 72 -18.41 -17.08 10.61
C ALA A 72 -16.91 -16.78 10.61
N PRO A 73 -16.13 -17.38 9.69
CA PRO A 73 -14.71 -17.08 9.56
C PRO A 73 -14.47 -15.58 9.37
N ARG A 74 -13.36 -15.09 9.90
CA ARG A 74 -12.98 -13.68 9.79
C ARG A 74 -11.77 -13.56 8.89
N VAL A 75 -11.88 -12.74 7.84
CA VAL A 75 -10.82 -12.53 6.84
C VAL A 75 -10.42 -11.07 6.83
N LEU A 76 -9.12 -10.81 6.95
CA LEU A 76 -8.53 -9.47 6.86
C LEU A 76 -7.90 -9.29 5.48
N LEU A 77 -8.21 -8.19 4.83
CA LEU A 77 -7.61 -7.75 3.57
C LEU A 77 -6.82 -6.48 3.86
N ALA A 78 -5.50 -6.50 3.79
CA ALA A 78 -4.66 -5.39 4.20
C ALA A 78 -3.84 -4.82 3.02
N GLY A 79 -3.67 -3.51 3.00
CA GLY A 79 -2.75 -2.78 2.14
C GLY A 79 -2.46 -1.43 2.76
N HIS A 80 -1.20 -0.97 2.78
CA HIS A 80 -0.88 0.27 3.48
C HIS A 80 -1.26 1.52 2.68
N ILE A 81 -1.59 2.59 3.41
CA ILE A 81 -2.08 3.84 2.84
C ILE A 81 -1.05 4.96 2.90
N ASP A 82 -0.05 4.80 3.74
CA ASP A 82 1.07 5.72 3.81
C ASP A 82 1.95 5.63 2.56
N GLU A 83 2.78 6.61 2.39
CA GLU A 83 3.77 6.71 1.32
C GLU A 83 5.06 7.28 1.89
N ILE A 84 6.19 7.03 1.23
CA ILE A 84 7.46 7.67 1.56
C ILE A 84 7.39 9.18 1.38
N GLY A 85 8.14 9.90 2.20
CA GLY A 85 8.11 11.36 2.21
C GLY A 85 9.39 11.99 2.76
N VAL A 86 9.27 13.24 3.19
CA VAL A 86 10.36 14.00 3.83
C VAL A 86 9.85 14.64 5.11
N MET A 87 10.74 14.82 6.08
CA MET A 87 10.45 15.53 7.34
C MET A 87 11.50 16.61 7.58
N ILE A 88 11.04 17.82 7.89
CA ILE A 88 11.91 18.96 8.19
C ILE A 88 12.59 18.76 9.54
N THR A 89 13.92 18.81 9.54
CA THR A 89 14.75 18.65 10.74
C THR A 89 15.36 19.96 11.23
N TYR A 90 15.57 20.93 10.32
CA TYR A 90 16.17 22.21 10.66
C TYR A 90 15.73 23.29 9.66
N ILE A 91 15.63 24.54 10.11
CA ILE A 91 15.37 25.73 9.30
C ILE A 91 16.49 26.73 9.64
N ASP A 92 17.25 27.15 8.63
CA ASP A 92 18.35 28.08 8.85
C ASP A 92 17.91 29.56 8.87
N GLY A 93 18.86 30.45 9.12
CA GLY A 93 18.61 31.89 9.17
C GLY A 93 18.24 32.53 7.83
N ASP A 94 18.64 31.90 6.72
CA ASP A 94 18.38 32.34 5.36
C ASP A 94 17.05 31.79 4.79
N GLY A 95 16.37 30.89 5.53
CA GLY A 95 15.07 30.35 5.17
C GLY A 95 15.11 29.02 4.42
N PHE A 96 16.28 28.39 4.28
CA PHE A 96 16.38 27.05 3.73
C PHE A 96 15.99 26.00 4.75
N LEU A 97 15.36 24.92 4.26
CA LEU A 97 14.87 23.82 5.09
C LEU A 97 15.76 22.59 4.87
N PHE A 98 16.26 22.02 5.95
CA PHE A 98 16.97 20.74 5.93
C PHE A 98 16.01 19.64 6.37
N PHE A 99 16.17 18.45 5.82
CA PHE A 99 15.19 17.38 5.97
C PHE A 99 15.86 16.00 6.07
N THR A 100 15.10 15.05 6.55
CA THR A 100 15.40 13.61 6.45
C THR A 100 14.33 12.90 5.64
N GLY A 101 14.64 11.69 5.15
CA GLY A 101 13.63 10.82 4.54
C GLY A 101 12.66 10.27 5.58
N VAL A 102 11.41 10.14 5.19
CA VAL A 102 10.40 9.29 5.82
C VAL A 102 10.26 8.09 4.89
N GLY A 103 10.61 6.89 5.38
CA GLY A 103 10.80 5.71 4.52
C GLY A 103 12.12 5.71 3.74
N GLY A 104 12.25 4.78 2.81
CA GLY A 104 13.49 4.52 2.07
C GLY A 104 13.63 5.35 0.79
N TRP A 105 14.59 6.28 0.73
CA TRP A 105 14.87 7.12 -0.43
C TRP A 105 16.26 6.91 -1.02
N ASP A 106 16.34 6.84 -2.34
CA ASP A 106 17.57 7.18 -3.07
C ASP A 106 17.67 8.71 -3.22
N ALA A 107 18.65 9.32 -2.56
CA ALA A 107 18.86 10.77 -2.62
C ALA A 107 19.04 11.31 -4.04
N GLN A 108 19.45 10.49 -4.99
CA GLN A 108 19.69 10.91 -6.37
C GLN A 108 18.38 11.23 -7.11
N VAL A 109 17.28 10.53 -6.79
CA VAL A 109 15.98 10.81 -7.42
C VAL A 109 15.27 12.02 -6.80
N LEU A 110 15.73 12.51 -5.66
CA LEU A 110 15.18 13.70 -4.99
C LEU A 110 15.68 15.02 -5.58
N VAL A 111 16.88 15.03 -6.16
CA VAL A 111 17.51 16.25 -6.64
C VAL A 111 16.69 16.93 -7.73
N GLY A 112 16.34 18.19 -7.52
CA GLY A 112 15.59 19.01 -8.48
C GLY A 112 14.08 18.75 -8.48
N GLN A 113 13.57 17.85 -7.60
CA GLN A 113 12.14 17.61 -7.48
C GLN A 113 11.43 18.76 -6.77
N ARG A 114 10.17 18.95 -7.10
CA ARG A 114 9.27 19.77 -6.27
C ARG A 114 8.76 18.92 -5.11
N VAL A 115 8.57 19.56 -3.98
CA VAL A 115 8.02 18.93 -2.78
C VAL A 115 6.81 19.73 -2.31
N ARG A 116 5.78 19.03 -1.87
CA ARG A 116 4.58 19.58 -1.24
C ARG A 116 4.67 19.30 0.25
N LEU A 117 4.96 20.34 1.03
CA LEU A 117 5.06 20.30 2.48
C LEU A 117 3.72 20.64 3.12
N LEU A 118 3.32 19.86 4.12
CA LEU A 118 2.08 20.08 4.86
C LEU A 118 2.30 21.19 5.89
N GLY A 119 1.90 22.39 5.52
CA GLY A 119 2.13 23.60 6.32
C GLY A 119 0.98 23.93 7.26
N LYS A 120 1.19 24.93 8.13
CA LYS A 120 0.24 25.36 9.17
C LYS A 120 -1.09 25.89 8.62
N ALA A 121 -1.05 26.57 7.48
CA ALA A 121 -2.21 27.23 6.85
C ALA A 121 -2.53 26.65 5.46
N GLY A 122 -2.00 25.49 5.12
CA GLY A 122 -2.13 24.83 3.83
C GLY A 122 -0.80 24.39 3.27
N ASP A 123 -0.83 23.75 2.13
CA ASP A 123 0.36 23.18 1.50
C ASP A 123 1.35 24.28 1.06
N VAL A 124 2.64 24.01 1.25
CA VAL A 124 3.74 24.87 0.83
C VAL A 124 4.58 24.12 -0.20
N ILE A 125 4.69 24.67 -1.40
CA ILE A 125 5.52 24.09 -2.45
C ILE A 125 6.95 24.58 -2.30
N GLY A 126 7.90 23.64 -2.37
CA GLY A 126 9.35 23.91 -2.38
C GLY A 126 10.06 23.14 -3.47
N VAL A 127 11.34 23.42 -3.63
CA VAL A 127 12.24 22.74 -4.56
C VAL A 127 13.39 22.12 -3.79
N ILE A 128 13.68 20.85 -4.03
CA ILE A 128 14.83 20.16 -3.45
C ILE A 128 16.08 20.56 -4.24
N GLY A 129 16.95 21.34 -3.61
CA GLY A 129 18.19 21.85 -4.17
C GLY A 129 19.43 21.08 -3.71
N LYS A 130 20.47 21.19 -4.51
CA LYS A 130 21.84 20.79 -4.16
C LYS A 130 22.83 21.75 -4.79
N ARG A 131 24.12 21.66 -4.39
CA ARG A 131 25.19 22.45 -5.03
C ARG A 131 25.20 22.18 -6.54
N PRO A 132 25.16 23.25 -7.40
CA PRO A 132 25.17 23.09 -8.85
C PRO A 132 26.47 22.44 -9.34
N ILE A 133 26.38 21.66 -10.43
CA ILE A 133 27.55 20.93 -10.99
C ILE A 133 28.75 21.84 -11.28
N HIS A 134 28.51 23.10 -11.66
CA HIS A 134 29.56 24.08 -11.96
C HIS A 134 30.36 24.52 -10.72
N LEU A 135 29.81 24.35 -9.52
CA LEU A 135 30.43 24.70 -8.24
C LEU A 135 30.99 23.48 -7.49
N ILE A 136 30.84 22.27 -8.05
CA ILE A 136 31.36 21.02 -7.50
C ILE A 136 32.77 20.79 -8.09
N LYS A 137 33.75 20.46 -7.24
CA LYS A 137 35.10 20.10 -7.67
C LYS A 137 35.07 18.87 -8.56
N SER A 138 36.00 18.78 -9.50
CA SER A 138 36.04 17.72 -10.52
C SER A 138 36.07 16.31 -9.93
N ASP A 139 36.76 16.11 -8.82
CA ASP A 139 36.93 14.85 -8.09
C ASP A 139 35.72 14.45 -7.23
N GLU A 140 34.75 15.37 -7.05
CA GLU A 140 33.51 15.14 -6.30
C GLU A 140 32.29 14.93 -7.20
N ARG A 141 32.41 15.15 -8.53
CA ARG A 141 31.26 15.16 -9.46
C ARG A 141 30.60 13.80 -9.60
N ASP A 142 31.37 12.73 -9.51
CA ASP A 142 30.88 11.36 -9.66
C ASP A 142 30.37 10.75 -8.34
N ARG A 143 30.35 11.52 -7.26
CA ARG A 143 29.79 11.07 -5.98
C ARG A 143 28.27 11.14 -6.01
N ALA A 144 27.64 10.03 -5.60
CA ALA A 144 26.22 10.01 -5.30
C ALA A 144 25.87 11.04 -4.21
N SER A 145 24.83 11.83 -4.42
CA SER A 145 24.31 12.76 -3.42
C SER A 145 23.78 11.99 -2.22
N LYS A 146 23.95 12.54 -1.03
CA LYS A 146 23.28 12.07 0.19
C LYS A 146 22.16 13.05 0.55
N ILE A 147 21.19 12.63 1.34
CA ILE A 147 20.11 13.52 1.81
C ILE A 147 20.67 14.72 2.60
N GLU A 148 21.75 14.51 3.35
CA GLU A 148 22.44 15.53 4.14
C GLU A 148 23.04 16.66 3.27
N ASP A 149 23.27 16.41 1.96
CA ASP A 149 23.79 17.38 1.00
C ASP A 149 22.68 18.23 0.35
N LEU A 150 21.43 17.95 0.67
CA LEU A 150 20.23 18.55 0.05
C LEU A 150 19.55 19.52 1.01
N TRP A 151 18.80 20.45 0.44
CA TRP A 151 17.91 21.35 1.17
C TRP A 151 16.63 21.57 0.37
N ILE A 152 15.61 22.12 1.02
CA ILE A 152 14.39 22.55 0.37
C ILE A 152 14.32 24.06 0.42
N ASP A 153 14.10 24.66 -0.73
CA ASP A 153 13.88 26.09 -0.91
C ASP A 153 12.38 26.34 -1.17
N ILE A 154 11.75 27.14 -0.30
CA ILE A 154 10.36 27.53 -0.40
C ILE A 154 10.18 29.00 -0.81
N GLY A 155 11.28 29.67 -1.21
CA GLY A 155 11.31 31.09 -1.58
C GLY A 155 11.16 32.04 -0.38
N ALA A 156 11.43 31.59 0.85
CA ALA A 156 11.44 32.46 2.02
C ALA A 156 12.68 33.36 2.02
N SER A 157 12.52 34.60 2.44
CA SER A 157 13.62 35.59 2.51
C SER A 157 14.50 35.42 3.75
N ASN A 158 14.04 34.70 4.75
CA ASN A 158 14.74 34.41 5.99
C ASN A 158 14.04 33.30 6.78
N GLY A 159 14.72 32.82 7.85
CA GLY A 159 14.20 31.74 8.68
C GLY A 159 12.89 32.07 9.39
N ALA A 160 12.65 33.33 9.77
CA ALA A 160 11.40 33.71 10.42
C ALA A 160 10.20 33.54 9.47
N GLU A 161 10.34 34.00 8.21
CA GLU A 161 9.30 33.80 7.19
C GLU A 161 9.05 32.31 6.91
N ALA A 162 10.09 31.49 6.84
CA ALA A 162 9.93 30.05 6.68
C ALA A 162 9.18 29.42 7.88
N GLN A 163 9.51 29.86 9.11
CA GLN A 163 8.87 29.38 10.34
C GLN A 163 7.41 29.82 10.51
N GLU A 164 6.97 30.88 9.86
CA GLU A 164 5.55 31.24 9.81
C GLU A 164 4.73 30.17 9.12
N ARG A 165 5.27 29.56 8.05
CA ARG A 165 4.58 28.56 7.20
C ARG A 165 4.76 27.13 7.69
N LEU A 166 5.97 26.79 8.14
CA LEU A 166 6.39 25.43 8.49
C LEU A 166 7.03 25.40 9.89
N ARG A 167 7.34 24.22 10.38
CA ARG A 167 8.05 23.99 11.64
C ARG A 167 8.94 22.75 11.51
N ILE A 168 9.87 22.58 12.42
CA ILE A 168 10.58 21.31 12.59
C ILE A 168 9.54 20.21 12.84
N GLY A 169 9.68 19.06 12.15
CA GLY A 169 8.71 17.99 12.15
C GLY A 169 7.57 18.15 11.12
N SER A 170 7.48 19.26 10.36
CA SER A 170 6.60 19.31 9.19
C SER A 170 7.03 18.29 8.17
N VAL A 171 6.07 17.57 7.60
CA VAL A 171 6.29 16.51 6.61
C VAL A 171 5.84 16.94 5.23
N GLY A 172 6.24 16.20 4.22
CA GLY A 172 5.80 16.45 2.86
C GLY A 172 6.08 15.25 1.94
N VAL A 173 5.55 15.35 0.74
CA VAL A 173 5.71 14.35 -0.32
C VAL A 173 6.25 15.01 -1.59
N ILE A 174 6.83 14.24 -2.50
CA ILE A 174 7.22 14.77 -3.81
C ILE A 174 5.96 15.23 -4.55
N ASP A 175 6.00 16.43 -5.09
CA ASP A 175 4.89 17.00 -5.86
C ASP A 175 5.04 16.65 -7.34
N GLY A 176 4.08 15.90 -7.86
CA GLY A 176 4.07 15.48 -9.26
C GLY A 176 2.66 15.11 -9.73
N PRO A 177 2.38 15.31 -11.03
CA PRO A 177 1.10 14.93 -11.62
C PRO A 177 0.98 13.41 -11.78
N ILE A 178 -0.26 12.93 -11.83
CA ILE A 178 -0.56 11.56 -12.24
C ILE A 178 -0.65 11.55 -13.77
N HIS A 179 0.02 10.57 -14.39
CA HIS A 179 0.00 10.39 -15.85
C HIS A 179 -0.55 9.03 -16.25
N GLU A 180 -1.45 9.04 -17.21
CA GLU A 180 -1.86 7.83 -17.91
C GLU A 180 -0.98 7.65 -19.17
N LEU A 181 -0.39 6.46 -19.31
CA LEU A 181 0.42 6.08 -20.45
C LEU A 181 -0.29 5.00 -21.27
N PRO A 182 0.16 4.73 -22.53
CA PRO A 182 -0.37 3.62 -23.32
C PRO A 182 -0.37 2.29 -22.55
N ASN A 183 -1.24 1.37 -22.96
CA ASN A 183 -1.43 0.04 -22.36
C ASN A 183 -1.99 0.10 -20.93
N ARG A 184 -2.84 1.10 -20.64
CA ARG A 184 -3.46 1.29 -19.33
C ARG A 184 -2.44 1.39 -18.16
N ARG A 185 -1.28 1.97 -18.44
CA ARG A 185 -0.26 2.21 -17.41
C ARG A 185 -0.52 3.54 -16.71
N LEU A 186 -0.32 3.53 -15.42
CA LEU A 186 -0.45 4.70 -14.57
C LEU A 186 0.90 5.03 -13.96
N VAL A 187 1.30 6.30 -14.00
CA VAL A 187 2.50 6.82 -13.34
C VAL A 187 2.11 7.81 -12.27
N SER A 188 2.62 7.59 -11.07
CA SER A 188 2.40 8.48 -9.92
C SER A 188 3.47 8.19 -8.87
N ARG A 189 3.63 9.10 -7.92
CA ARG A 189 4.18 8.77 -6.61
C ARG A 189 3.18 7.95 -5.80
N GLY A 190 3.64 7.22 -4.78
CA GLY A 190 2.80 6.56 -3.79
C GLY A 190 1.87 5.49 -4.38
N LEU A 191 2.21 4.92 -5.56
CA LEU A 191 1.62 3.67 -6.01
C LEU A 191 1.93 2.58 -5.00
N ASP A 192 3.12 2.60 -4.45
CA ASP A 192 3.52 1.95 -3.21
C ASP A 192 2.96 2.73 -2.01
N ASN A 193 1.97 2.23 -1.25
CA ASN A 193 1.15 1.06 -1.62
C ASN A 193 -0.34 1.43 -1.63
N ARG A 194 -0.65 2.64 -2.09
CA ARG A 194 -2.06 3.07 -2.24
C ARG A 194 -2.85 2.23 -3.22
N ILE A 195 -2.15 1.55 -4.15
CA ILE A 195 -2.82 0.59 -5.02
C ILE A 195 -3.21 -0.68 -4.26
N GLY A 196 -2.45 -1.12 -3.27
CA GLY A 196 -2.84 -2.20 -2.37
C GLY A 196 -4.04 -1.82 -1.50
N ALA A 197 -3.98 -0.65 -0.84
CA ALA A 197 -5.12 -0.12 -0.09
C ALA A 197 -6.37 0.06 -0.96
N PHE A 198 -6.21 0.42 -2.23
CA PHE A 198 -7.29 0.48 -3.21
C PHE A 198 -7.79 -0.92 -3.61
N ALA A 199 -6.89 -1.87 -3.92
CA ALA A 199 -7.26 -3.20 -4.40
C ALA A 199 -8.05 -4.00 -3.35
N VAL A 200 -7.66 -3.90 -2.06
CA VAL A 200 -8.42 -4.56 -0.98
C VAL A 200 -9.81 -3.95 -0.81
N LEU A 201 -9.94 -2.64 -1.02
CA LEU A 201 -11.23 -1.96 -0.95
C LEU A 201 -12.13 -2.30 -2.16
N GLU A 202 -11.57 -2.39 -3.37
CA GLU A 202 -12.29 -2.86 -4.55
C GLU A 202 -12.72 -4.33 -4.42
N ALA A 203 -11.88 -5.18 -3.82
CA ALA A 203 -12.27 -6.55 -3.50
C ALA A 203 -13.47 -6.56 -2.54
N LEU A 204 -13.48 -5.72 -1.50
CA LEU A 204 -14.62 -5.58 -0.58
C LEU A 204 -15.87 -5.07 -1.32
N ARG A 205 -15.73 -4.12 -2.24
CA ARG A 205 -16.85 -3.63 -3.06
C ARG A 205 -17.46 -4.74 -3.93
N LEU A 206 -16.63 -5.57 -4.55
CA LEU A 206 -17.10 -6.74 -5.32
C LEU A 206 -17.80 -7.77 -4.43
N LEU A 207 -17.34 -7.93 -3.19
CA LEU A 207 -17.97 -8.80 -2.21
C LEU A 207 -19.29 -8.23 -1.66
N ALA A 208 -19.46 -6.91 -1.66
CA ALA A 208 -20.74 -6.30 -1.25
C ALA A 208 -21.88 -6.61 -2.24
N GLU A 209 -21.55 -6.83 -3.51
CA GLU A 209 -22.52 -7.22 -4.55
C GLU A 209 -22.95 -8.70 -4.42
N ASP A 210 -22.05 -9.56 -3.89
CA ASP A 210 -22.29 -11.00 -3.69
C ASP A 210 -21.60 -11.42 -2.38
N ARG A 211 -22.41 -11.45 -1.30
CA ARG A 211 -21.94 -11.59 0.09
C ARG A 211 -21.25 -12.92 0.36
N PRO A 212 -20.05 -12.92 0.93
CA PRO A 212 -19.34 -14.13 1.32
C PRO A 212 -19.92 -14.73 2.61
N HIS A 213 -19.59 -15.99 2.88
CA HIS A 213 -19.91 -16.66 4.16
C HIS A 213 -19.00 -16.21 5.32
N ALA A 214 -17.94 -15.50 5.03
CA ALA A 214 -17.00 -14.94 6.01
C ALA A 214 -17.34 -13.49 6.36
N THR A 215 -17.06 -13.08 7.59
CA THR A 215 -16.96 -11.67 7.95
C THR A 215 -15.63 -11.13 7.42
N VAL A 216 -15.67 -10.09 6.60
CA VAL A 216 -14.49 -9.56 5.90
C VAL A 216 -14.24 -8.12 6.33
N ALA A 217 -13.00 -7.79 6.62
CA ALA A 217 -12.58 -6.39 6.74
C ALA A 217 -11.45 -6.07 5.76
N ALA A 218 -11.62 -5.02 4.97
CA ALA A 218 -10.53 -4.35 4.31
C ALA A 218 -9.93 -3.34 5.29
N VAL A 219 -8.59 -3.24 5.33
CA VAL A 219 -7.87 -2.27 6.15
C VAL A 219 -6.83 -1.54 5.30
N ALA A 220 -6.87 -0.22 5.36
CA ALA A 220 -5.82 0.65 4.90
C ALA A 220 -4.91 0.91 6.10
N THR A 221 -3.81 0.20 6.20
CA THR A 221 -2.88 0.25 7.33
C THR A 221 -2.02 1.49 7.29
N SER A 222 -1.61 1.99 8.46
CA SER A 222 -0.74 3.15 8.61
C SER A 222 0.69 2.74 8.94
N GLN A 223 1.68 3.58 8.58
CA GLN A 223 3.07 3.49 9.02
C GLN A 223 3.76 2.16 8.68
N GLU A 224 3.55 1.66 7.47
CA GLU A 224 4.28 0.50 6.95
C GLU A 224 5.73 0.88 6.60
N GLU A 225 5.91 1.99 5.88
CA GLU A 225 7.15 2.47 5.28
C GLU A 225 8.27 2.85 6.28
N VAL A 226 7.91 3.02 7.55
CA VAL A 226 8.87 3.40 8.61
C VAL A 226 9.28 2.23 9.51
N GLY A 227 8.90 1.00 9.11
CA GLY A 227 9.19 -0.23 9.84
C GLY A 227 8.24 -0.51 10.99
N ASP A 228 8.44 -1.67 11.66
CA ASP A 228 7.58 -2.19 12.74
C ASP A 228 6.13 -2.51 12.35
N PHE A 229 5.64 -2.13 11.16
CA PHE A 229 4.30 -2.44 10.63
C PHE A 229 3.19 -2.16 11.66
N VAL A 230 3.23 -0.98 12.27
CA VAL A 230 2.42 -0.67 13.47
C VAL A 230 0.93 -0.77 13.19
N GLY A 231 0.48 -0.25 12.04
CA GLY A 231 -0.91 -0.33 11.62
C GLY A 231 -1.39 -1.76 11.43
N ALA A 232 -0.59 -2.59 10.79
CA ALA A 232 -0.89 -4.00 10.56
C ALA A 232 -0.97 -4.81 11.85
N ARG A 233 -0.04 -4.58 12.78
CA ARG A 233 -0.05 -5.21 14.12
C ARG A 233 -1.34 -4.91 14.88
N THR A 234 -1.73 -3.64 14.95
CA THR A 234 -2.94 -3.25 15.67
C THR A 234 -4.19 -3.71 14.98
N ALA A 235 -4.22 -3.70 13.64
CA ALA A 235 -5.33 -4.17 12.85
C ALA A 235 -5.58 -5.68 13.04
N ALA A 236 -4.56 -6.51 12.88
CA ALA A 236 -4.69 -7.95 13.06
C ALA A 236 -5.05 -8.32 14.51
N TRP A 237 -4.48 -7.62 15.50
CA TRP A 237 -4.81 -7.84 16.89
C TRP A 237 -6.27 -7.55 17.20
N SER A 238 -6.79 -6.42 16.74
CA SER A 238 -8.15 -5.98 17.05
C SER A 238 -9.23 -6.68 16.26
N PHE A 239 -8.96 -7.02 14.99
CA PHE A 239 -9.92 -7.71 14.14
C PHE A 239 -9.96 -9.23 14.39
N GLU A 240 -8.90 -9.86 14.90
CA GLU A 240 -8.81 -11.31 15.19
C GLU A 240 -9.14 -12.20 13.97
N PRO A 241 -8.45 -12.03 12.83
CA PRO A 241 -8.72 -12.84 11.65
C PRO A 241 -8.18 -14.27 11.79
N GLN A 242 -8.82 -15.25 11.14
CA GLN A 242 -8.26 -16.58 10.91
C GLN A 242 -7.37 -16.61 9.66
N ALA A 243 -7.73 -15.81 8.66
CA ALA A 243 -6.96 -15.68 7.43
C ALA A 243 -6.77 -14.21 7.05
N ALA A 244 -5.66 -13.92 6.37
CA ALA A 244 -5.38 -12.59 5.85
C ALA A 244 -4.78 -12.64 4.45
N ILE A 245 -5.17 -11.70 3.60
CA ILE A 245 -4.48 -11.37 2.36
C ILE A 245 -3.87 -9.98 2.52
N VAL A 246 -2.58 -9.89 2.31
CA VAL A 246 -1.86 -8.62 2.26
C VAL A 246 -1.56 -8.30 0.80
N VAL A 247 -1.93 -7.10 0.39
CA VAL A 247 -1.60 -6.59 -0.94
C VAL A 247 -0.49 -5.58 -0.81
N ASP A 248 0.57 -5.79 -1.55
CA ASP A 248 1.68 -4.85 -1.66
C ASP A 248 2.14 -4.72 -3.11
N VAL A 249 3.17 -3.95 -3.38
CA VAL A 249 3.84 -3.91 -4.67
C VAL A 249 5.06 -4.82 -4.71
N THR A 250 5.50 -5.21 -5.89
CA THR A 250 6.78 -5.91 -6.08
C THR A 250 7.49 -5.40 -7.33
N HIS A 251 8.81 -5.55 -7.36
CA HIS A 251 9.62 -5.11 -8.49
C HIS A 251 9.27 -5.84 -9.79
N ALA A 252 8.73 -5.12 -10.77
CA ALA A 252 8.62 -5.64 -12.11
C ALA A 252 10.00 -5.85 -12.74
N THR A 253 10.22 -7.02 -13.36
CA THR A 253 11.51 -7.40 -13.94
C THR A 253 11.54 -7.29 -15.46
N ASP A 254 10.53 -6.70 -16.06
CA ASP A 254 10.42 -6.42 -17.49
C ASP A 254 10.99 -5.03 -17.86
N GLN A 255 12.02 -4.61 -17.15
CA GLN A 255 12.80 -3.37 -17.39
C GLN A 255 14.29 -3.72 -17.60
N PRO A 256 15.09 -2.80 -18.18
CA PRO A 256 16.53 -3.00 -18.33
C PRO A 256 17.23 -3.32 -17.00
N ASP A 257 18.29 -4.10 -17.06
CA ASP A 257 19.17 -4.49 -15.94
C ASP A 257 18.51 -5.28 -14.81
N SER A 258 17.31 -5.83 -15.03
CA SER A 258 16.62 -6.68 -14.05
C SER A 258 17.17 -8.09 -14.03
N ASN A 259 17.39 -8.63 -12.83
CA ASN A 259 17.88 -9.99 -12.64
C ASN A 259 16.70 -10.98 -12.44
N LYS A 260 16.16 -11.48 -13.54
CA LYS A 260 15.04 -12.44 -13.52
C LYS A 260 15.37 -13.76 -12.82
N LYS A 261 16.64 -14.17 -12.78
CA LYS A 261 17.04 -15.40 -12.07
C LYS A 261 16.90 -15.25 -10.56
N ARG A 262 17.00 -14.02 -10.07
CA ARG A 262 16.87 -13.70 -8.64
C ARG A 262 15.44 -13.36 -8.24
N HIS A 263 14.72 -12.61 -9.08
CA HIS A 263 13.45 -11.97 -8.70
C HIS A 263 12.23 -12.54 -9.46
N GLY A 264 12.42 -13.55 -10.32
CA GLY A 264 11.35 -14.08 -11.17
C GLY A 264 11.13 -13.25 -12.45
N ASP A 265 10.24 -13.72 -13.32
CA ASP A 265 9.80 -12.99 -14.52
C ASP A 265 8.46 -12.29 -14.23
N VAL A 266 8.53 -11.15 -13.57
CA VAL A 266 7.39 -10.33 -13.17
C VAL A 266 7.23 -9.18 -14.16
N ARG A 267 6.05 -9.06 -14.78
CA ARG A 267 5.79 -8.10 -15.87
C ARG A 267 4.57 -7.24 -15.58
N LEU A 268 4.62 -5.97 -15.96
CA LEU A 268 3.42 -5.15 -16.03
C LEU A 268 2.42 -5.76 -17.02
N GLY A 269 1.18 -5.99 -16.59
CA GLY A 269 0.15 -6.67 -17.37
C GLY A 269 0.19 -8.20 -17.25
N GLY A 270 1.06 -8.73 -16.41
CA GLY A 270 1.16 -10.17 -16.12
C GLY A 270 0.19 -10.66 -15.05
N GLY A 271 -0.61 -9.77 -14.48
CA GLY A 271 -1.51 -10.05 -13.36
C GLY A 271 -0.83 -9.94 -12.00
N PRO A 272 -1.56 -10.24 -10.91
CA PRO A 272 -1.01 -10.28 -9.57
C PRO A 272 0.12 -11.28 -9.44
N VAL A 273 1.04 -11.02 -8.53
CA VAL A 273 2.13 -11.92 -8.15
C VAL A 273 1.75 -12.62 -6.85
N ILE A 274 1.59 -13.93 -6.90
CA ILE A 274 1.25 -14.75 -5.73
C ILE A 274 2.56 -15.22 -5.10
N GLU A 275 2.79 -14.89 -3.84
CA GLU A 275 4.03 -15.22 -3.16
C GLU A 275 3.98 -16.58 -2.45
N ARG A 276 5.02 -17.40 -2.68
CA ARG A 276 5.33 -18.60 -1.90
C ARG A 276 6.50 -18.32 -0.98
N GLY A 277 6.29 -18.41 0.32
CA GLY A 277 7.35 -18.10 1.28
C GLY A 277 7.09 -18.62 2.68
N SER A 278 8.05 -18.42 3.58
CA SER A 278 7.97 -18.95 4.96
C SER A 278 6.92 -18.21 5.82
N SER A 279 6.67 -16.95 5.55
CA SER A 279 5.62 -16.16 6.24
C SER A 279 4.23 -16.37 5.60
N ASN A 280 4.16 -17.02 4.45
CA ASN A 280 2.93 -17.24 3.70
C ASN A 280 2.34 -18.64 3.98
N SER A 281 1.02 -18.69 4.21
CA SER A 281 0.29 -19.95 4.39
C SER A 281 0.35 -20.79 3.12
N PRO A 282 0.86 -22.02 3.16
CA PRO A 282 0.86 -22.91 2.00
C PRO A 282 -0.55 -23.26 1.55
N MET A 283 -1.52 -23.32 2.46
CA MET A 283 -2.92 -23.61 2.12
C MET A 283 -3.53 -22.48 1.30
N ILE A 284 -3.34 -21.22 1.73
CA ILE A 284 -3.88 -20.06 0.99
C ILE A 284 -3.17 -19.91 -0.36
N TYR A 285 -1.86 -20.16 -0.41
CA TYR A 285 -1.10 -20.13 -1.66
C TYR A 285 -1.70 -21.10 -2.71
N GLU A 286 -1.92 -22.37 -2.36
CA GLU A 286 -2.52 -23.32 -3.29
C GLU A 286 -3.95 -22.93 -3.70
N MET A 287 -4.77 -22.46 -2.76
CA MET A 287 -6.12 -21.95 -3.06
C MET A 287 -6.09 -20.80 -4.06
N LEU A 288 -5.15 -19.86 -3.91
CA LEU A 288 -5.03 -18.71 -4.82
C LEU A 288 -4.64 -19.15 -6.24
N LEU A 289 -3.74 -20.13 -6.38
CA LEU A 289 -3.36 -20.69 -7.69
C LEU A 289 -4.56 -21.36 -8.36
N GLU A 290 -5.25 -22.25 -7.66
CA GLU A 290 -6.43 -22.95 -8.17
C GLU A 290 -7.54 -21.97 -8.59
N ILE A 291 -7.75 -20.91 -7.80
CA ILE A 291 -8.74 -19.88 -8.09
C ILE A 291 -8.32 -19.06 -9.32
N ALA A 292 -7.06 -18.65 -9.41
CA ALA A 292 -6.58 -17.89 -10.56
C ALA A 292 -6.74 -18.67 -11.87
N GLU A 293 -6.43 -19.98 -11.86
CA GLU A 293 -6.63 -20.87 -13.00
C GLU A 293 -8.11 -21.03 -13.36
N ARG A 294 -8.96 -21.30 -12.38
CA ARG A 294 -10.41 -21.50 -12.58
C ARG A 294 -11.10 -20.24 -13.11
N GLU A 295 -10.73 -19.07 -12.62
CA GLU A 295 -11.33 -17.78 -13.00
C GLU A 295 -10.65 -17.17 -14.25
N GLY A 296 -9.61 -17.84 -14.81
CA GLY A 296 -8.85 -17.32 -15.93
C GLY A 296 -8.13 -15.99 -15.64
N ILE A 297 -7.70 -15.79 -14.40
CA ILE A 297 -6.94 -14.60 -14.00
C ILE A 297 -5.47 -14.84 -14.28
N PRO A 298 -4.81 -14.01 -15.13
CA PRO A 298 -3.38 -14.12 -15.30
C PRO A 298 -2.66 -13.83 -14.00
N TYR A 299 -1.58 -14.55 -13.71
CA TYR A 299 -0.77 -14.36 -12.52
C TYR A 299 0.69 -14.73 -12.75
N SER A 300 1.54 -14.27 -11.85
CA SER A 300 2.94 -14.72 -11.72
C SER A 300 3.17 -15.27 -10.31
N VAL A 301 4.26 -16.01 -10.14
CA VAL A 301 4.65 -16.56 -8.83
C VAL A 301 6.02 -16.00 -8.44
N ALA A 302 6.15 -15.57 -7.19
CA ALA A 302 7.41 -15.18 -6.57
C ALA A 302 7.73 -16.08 -5.37
N ALA A 303 9.02 -16.17 -5.04
CA ALA A 303 9.52 -16.95 -3.91
C ALA A 303 10.22 -16.03 -2.90
N SER A 304 9.76 -16.07 -1.65
CA SER A 304 10.31 -15.29 -0.53
C SER A 304 10.66 -16.24 0.62
N PRO A 305 11.94 -16.66 0.77
CA PRO A 305 12.31 -17.72 1.73
C PRO A 305 12.33 -17.26 3.19
N SER A 306 12.21 -15.95 3.44
CA SER A 306 12.26 -15.35 4.79
C SER A 306 11.10 -14.39 5.02
N SER A 307 11.38 -13.18 5.50
CA SER A 307 10.40 -12.10 5.60
C SER A 307 9.93 -11.63 4.22
N THR A 308 8.72 -11.11 4.16
CA THR A 308 8.14 -10.55 2.94
C THR A 308 8.50 -9.07 2.74
N GLY A 309 8.87 -8.37 3.84
CA GLY A 309 9.09 -6.92 3.84
C GLY A 309 7.79 -6.13 3.69
N THR A 310 6.65 -6.71 4.09
CA THR A 310 5.32 -6.11 4.01
C THR A 310 4.56 -6.25 5.33
N ASP A 311 3.38 -5.69 5.42
CA ASP A 311 2.45 -5.86 6.55
C ASP A 311 2.20 -7.33 6.95
N ALA A 312 2.42 -8.28 6.04
CA ALA A 312 2.26 -9.71 6.32
C ALA A 312 3.21 -10.19 7.42
N ASP A 313 4.40 -9.62 7.51
CA ASP A 313 5.40 -9.97 8.53
C ASP A 313 4.92 -9.68 9.97
N ALA A 314 3.99 -8.75 10.12
CA ALA A 314 3.35 -8.45 11.40
C ALA A 314 2.04 -9.21 11.60
N ILE A 315 1.23 -9.36 10.55
CA ILE A 315 -0.10 -9.97 10.64
C ILE A 315 -0.01 -11.46 10.97
N HIS A 316 0.87 -12.23 10.31
CA HIS A 316 0.97 -13.67 10.51
C HIS A 316 1.37 -14.08 11.93
N LEU A 317 2.02 -13.18 12.67
CA LEU A 317 2.46 -13.39 14.06
C LEU A 317 1.41 -12.96 15.09
N SER A 318 0.26 -12.42 14.65
CA SER A 318 -0.73 -11.90 15.58
C SER A 318 -1.39 -13.02 16.38
N ARG A 319 -1.52 -12.82 17.70
CA ARG A 319 -2.14 -13.77 18.65
C ARG A 319 -1.54 -15.19 18.56
N GLY A 320 -2.34 -16.17 18.18
CA GLY A 320 -1.93 -17.58 18.00
C GLY A 320 -1.44 -17.92 16.59
N GLY A 321 -1.30 -16.91 15.75
CA GLY A 321 -0.97 -17.02 14.32
C GLY A 321 -2.18 -16.79 13.43
N VAL A 322 -1.95 -16.17 12.28
CA VAL A 322 -2.95 -15.90 11.23
C VAL A 322 -2.45 -16.54 9.93
N ALA A 323 -3.29 -17.33 9.28
CA ALA A 323 -2.96 -17.85 7.95
C ALA A 323 -2.91 -16.68 6.97
N THR A 324 -1.72 -16.27 6.55
CA THR A 324 -1.50 -15.06 5.76
C THR A 324 -0.93 -15.39 4.40
N ALA A 325 -1.30 -14.66 3.37
CA ALA A 325 -0.65 -14.69 2.06
C ALA A 325 -0.45 -13.26 1.54
N VAL A 326 0.63 -13.08 0.77
CA VAL A 326 0.94 -11.84 0.05
C VAL A 326 0.57 -12.01 -1.42
N ILE A 327 -0.13 -11.02 -1.95
CA ILE A 327 -0.40 -10.83 -3.37
C ILE A 327 0.17 -9.48 -3.76
N SER A 328 1.16 -9.46 -4.64
CA SER A 328 1.81 -8.21 -5.02
C SER A 328 1.39 -7.72 -6.39
N VAL A 329 1.31 -6.40 -6.55
CA VAL A 329 1.09 -5.75 -7.85
C VAL A 329 2.45 -5.40 -8.46
N PRO A 330 2.75 -5.80 -9.70
CA PRO A 330 3.99 -5.40 -10.37
C PRO A 330 4.14 -3.90 -10.45
N ASN A 331 5.27 -3.38 -9.95
CA ASN A 331 5.60 -1.96 -9.94
C ASN A 331 7.01 -1.73 -10.50
N ARG A 332 7.18 -0.76 -11.38
CA ARG A 332 8.49 -0.26 -11.81
C ARG A 332 8.82 1.02 -11.08
N TYR A 333 10.13 1.22 -10.82
CA TYR A 333 10.64 2.46 -10.25
C TYR A 333 10.11 2.73 -8.83
N MET A 334 9.84 1.65 -8.07
CA MET A 334 9.43 1.71 -6.66
C MET A 334 10.32 2.68 -5.87
N HIS A 335 9.75 3.38 -4.89
CA HIS A 335 10.41 4.41 -4.09
C HIS A 335 11.01 5.55 -4.94
N SER A 336 10.30 5.91 -6.02
CA SER A 336 10.63 7.07 -6.83
C SER A 336 9.43 8.00 -7.00
N PRO A 337 9.64 9.24 -7.46
CA PRO A 337 8.53 10.14 -7.78
C PRO A 337 7.62 9.67 -8.90
N ASN A 338 8.05 8.67 -9.67
CA ASN A 338 7.41 8.23 -10.92
C ASN A 338 7.29 6.70 -10.98
N GLU A 339 6.71 6.10 -9.96
CA GLU A 339 6.35 4.69 -9.97
C GLU A 339 5.37 4.38 -11.08
N MET A 340 5.39 3.15 -11.61
CA MET A 340 4.56 2.76 -12.73
C MET A 340 3.95 1.38 -12.54
N ILE A 341 2.63 1.30 -12.69
CA ILE A 341 1.86 0.05 -12.68
C ILE A 341 0.99 -0.08 -13.94
N GLN A 342 0.40 -1.24 -14.14
CA GLN A 342 -0.68 -1.45 -15.11
C GLN A 342 -2.01 -1.68 -14.38
N LEU A 343 -3.04 -0.94 -14.75
CA LEU A 343 -4.35 -0.99 -14.09
C LEU A 343 -5.03 -2.37 -14.15
N ASP A 344 -4.72 -3.17 -15.18
CA ASP A 344 -5.25 -4.54 -15.30
C ASP A 344 -4.75 -5.44 -14.17
N ASP A 345 -3.51 -5.25 -13.70
CA ASP A 345 -2.94 -6.03 -12.61
C ASP A 345 -3.67 -5.73 -11.30
N VAL A 346 -4.00 -4.45 -11.05
CA VAL A 346 -4.77 -4.02 -9.88
C VAL A 346 -6.20 -4.59 -9.90
N GLU A 347 -6.86 -4.55 -11.07
CA GLU A 347 -8.20 -5.14 -11.24
C GLU A 347 -8.19 -6.65 -11.00
N ASN A 348 -7.21 -7.35 -11.57
CA ASN A 348 -7.07 -8.78 -11.40
C ASN A 348 -6.73 -9.16 -9.96
N THR A 349 -5.95 -8.34 -9.25
CA THR A 349 -5.70 -8.50 -7.81
C THR A 349 -7.00 -8.43 -7.02
N ALA A 350 -7.83 -7.41 -7.22
CA ALA A 350 -9.11 -7.28 -6.53
C ALA A 350 -10.07 -8.45 -6.85
N ARG A 351 -10.11 -8.91 -8.11
CA ARG A 351 -10.92 -10.07 -8.55
C ARG A 351 -10.45 -11.36 -7.88
N LEU A 352 -9.15 -11.61 -7.84
CA LEU A 352 -8.56 -12.79 -7.22
C LEU A 352 -8.90 -12.85 -5.72
N ILE A 353 -8.73 -11.73 -5.03
CA ILE A 353 -9.07 -11.61 -3.61
C ILE A 353 -10.55 -11.87 -3.37
N ALA A 354 -11.44 -11.26 -4.15
CA ALA A 354 -12.89 -11.47 -4.00
C ALA A 354 -13.27 -12.93 -4.25
N ALA A 355 -12.69 -13.58 -5.25
CA ALA A 355 -12.93 -15.00 -5.54
C ALA A 355 -12.40 -15.92 -4.42
N PHE A 356 -11.23 -15.60 -3.86
CA PHE A 356 -10.68 -16.30 -2.70
C PHE A 356 -11.62 -16.20 -1.49
N VAL A 357 -12.07 -15.01 -1.14
CA VAL A 357 -12.97 -14.82 0.01
C VAL A 357 -14.31 -15.55 -0.18
N ARG A 358 -14.86 -15.57 -1.40
CA ARG A 358 -16.09 -16.33 -1.71
C ARG A 358 -15.90 -17.83 -1.58
N SER A 359 -14.68 -18.35 -1.75
CA SER A 359 -14.39 -19.78 -1.60
C SER A 359 -14.33 -20.24 -0.15
N ILE A 360 -14.25 -19.31 0.82
CA ILE A 360 -14.17 -19.62 2.24
C ILE A 360 -15.56 -20.01 2.76
N THR A 361 -15.62 -21.15 3.44
CA THR A 361 -16.81 -21.68 4.13
C THR A 361 -16.52 -21.84 5.62
N ALA A 362 -17.54 -22.17 6.40
CA ALA A 362 -17.40 -22.46 7.83
C ALA A 362 -16.46 -23.67 8.10
N ASP A 363 -16.32 -24.58 7.13
CA ASP A 363 -15.49 -25.79 7.23
C ASP A 363 -14.06 -25.56 6.68
N THR A 364 -13.72 -24.36 6.23
CA THR A 364 -12.39 -24.08 5.70
C THR A 364 -11.34 -24.15 6.82
N ASP A 365 -10.40 -25.08 6.69
CA ASP A 365 -9.31 -25.29 7.62
C ASP A 365 -8.01 -24.71 7.04
N PHE A 366 -7.41 -23.74 7.72
CA PHE A 366 -6.17 -23.10 7.31
C PHE A 366 -4.93 -23.74 7.95
N VAL A 367 -5.08 -24.79 8.75
CA VAL A 367 -3.97 -25.49 9.39
C VAL A 367 -3.21 -26.32 8.36
N PRO A 368 -1.90 -26.09 8.14
CA PRO A 368 -1.09 -26.93 7.25
C PRO A 368 -1.04 -28.39 7.77
N ARG A 369 -1.25 -29.34 6.88
CA ARG A 369 -1.18 -30.78 7.20
C ARG A 369 -0.10 -31.48 6.40
#